data_7231fa121fab5b906f04eb033fc49c21
#
_entry.id   7231fa121fab5b906f04eb033fc49c21
#
_cell.length_a   1.000
_cell.length_b   1.000
_cell.length_c   1.000
_cell.angle_alpha   90.00
_cell.angle_beta   90.00
_cell.angle_gamma   90.00
#
_symmetry.space_group_name_H-M   'P 1'
#
loop_
_entity.id
_entity.type
_entity.pdbx_description
1 polymer ?
#
loop_
_entity_poly.entity_id
_entity_poly.type
_entity_poly.pdbx_seq_one_letter_code
_entity_poly.pdbx_strand_id
1 'polypeptide(L)'
;MSVRVLAALLWMLAAAGAVAGAEWRQFRGSDSTGVAEGDPPVEWGAEKNVAWRAELPGRGLSAPIVVAGRVIVTASSGVEQDRLHVLCFDERTGEKRWEREFTATGRTQCHPKSCVAAPTPASDGARIFAFYSSNDAACLDLEGNLVWYRGLGLDFPNASNSLGMSSSPVVAGETLVVQVESDDDSFATGLDAATGVSRWKIDRPKRANWTSPLLLSADSVLLQSSAGVAAIDPRTGRAQWSYGDGASTVPSSAAADGVVYVPSHGITALRPGATEEPPEQLWRESKLGPSTASPLVHQGRLYSLNSAGVVVCADPGSGEVTWRLRLEGPFSASPVAAGGRLYLFNEQGVGFVVEPGEKDGRIIGRNELGETILGTPAIAGDAIYVRSDRHLWKIANP
;
A
#
# COMPACT_ATOMS: atom_id res chain seq x y z
N MET A 1 -44.82 -52.31 -34.47
CA MET A 1 -44.64 -51.40 -33.33
C MET A 1 -43.20 -51.35 -32.97
N SER A 2 -42.51 -50.31 -33.40
CA SER A 2 -41.06 -50.14 -33.15
C SER A 2 -40.86 -48.97 -32.19
N VAL A 3 -40.33 -49.26 -31.03
CA VAL A 3 -40.01 -48.27 -29.99
C VAL A 3 -38.60 -47.72 -30.28
N ARG A 4 -38.50 -46.43 -30.60
CA ARG A 4 -37.24 -45.70 -30.72
C ARG A 4 -36.87 -45.17 -29.36
N VAL A 5 -35.74 -45.66 -28.80
CA VAL A 5 -35.11 -45.13 -27.61
C VAL A 5 -34.24 -43.95 -28.00
N LEU A 6 -34.58 -42.74 -27.58
CA LEU A 6 -33.73 -41.55 -27.67
C LEU A 6 -32.75 -41.55 -26.47
N ALA A 7 -31.45 -41.69 -26.75
CA ALA A 7 -30.38 -41.45 -25.77
C ALA A 7 -30.04 -39.97 -25.75
N ALA A 8 -30.39 -39.28 -24.65
CA ALA A 8 -29.95 -37.91 -24.40
C ALA A 8 -28.58 -37.93 -23.76
N LEU A 9 -27.55 -37.47 -24.49
CA LEU A 9 -26.23 -37.20 -23.96
C LEU A 9 -26.27 -35.85 -23.18
N LEU A 10 -26.22 -35.92 -21.86
CA LEU A 10 -25.93 -34.74 -21.00
C LEU A 10 -24.42 -34.44 -21.12
N TRP A 11 -24.09 -33.33 -21.73
CA TRP A 11 -22.76 -32.72 -21.62
C TRP A 11 -22.71 -31.96 -20.29
N MET A 12 -22.01 -32.51 -19.28
CA MET A 12 -21.59 -31.74 -18.11
C MET A 12 -20.44 -30.82 -18.54
N LEU A 13 -20.71 -29.54 -18.72
CA LEU A 13 -19.68 -28.50 -18.72
C LEU A 13 -19.16 -28.40 -17.27
N ALA A 14 -17.98 -28.98 -17.03
CA ALA A 14 -17.20 -28.65 -15.87
C ALA A 14 -16.73 -27.21 -16.06
N ALA A 15 -17.38 -26.26 -15.42
CA ALA A 15 -16.85 -24.92 -15.22
C ALA A 15 -15.60 -25.09 -14.32
N ALA A 16 -14.42 -25.09 -14.94
CA ALA A 16 -13.17 -24.89 -14.22
C ALA A 16 -13.25 -23.50 -13.60
N GLY A 17 -13.69 -23.42 -12.34
CA GLY A 17 -13.56 -22.21 -11.57
C GLY A 17 -12.07 -21.85 -11.54
N ALA A 18 -11.69 -20.78 -12.20
CA ALA A 18 -10.38 -20.22 -12.04
C ALA A 18 -10.23 -19.92 -10.55
N VAL A 19 -9.32 -20.59 -9.86
CA VAL A 19 -8.91 -20.23 -8.53
C VAL A 19 -8.40 -18.80 -8.67
N ALA A 20 -9.11 -17.83 -8.11
CA ALA A 20 -8.65 -16.46 -8.08
C ALA A 20 -7.29 -16.47 -7.39
N GLY A 21 -6.23 -16.09 -8.13
CA GLY A 21 -4.90 -16.01 -7.55
C GLY A 21 -4.90 -15.04 -6.35
N ALA A 22 -3.98 -15.23 -5.44
CA ALA A 22 -3.81 -14.31 -4.33
C ALA A 22 -3.55 -12.89 -4.87
N GLU A 23 -4.18 -11.88 -4.26
CA GLU A 23 -4.16 -10.51 -4.74
C GLU A 23 -3.61 -9.54 -3.69
N TRP A 24 -2.98 -8.46 -4.16
CA TRP A 24 -2.45 -7.37 -3.36
C TRP A 24 -2.84 -6.04 -4.03
N ARG A 25 -4.04 -5.56 -3.76
CA ARG A 25 -4.73 -4.57 -4.62
C ARG A 25 -4.40 -3.11 -4.34
N GLN A 26 -3.70 -2.79 -3.26
CA GLN A 26 -3.38 -1.42 -2.86
C GLN A 26 -2.19 -1.39 -1.89
N PHE A 27 -1.83 -0.21 -1.38
CA PHE A 27 -0.76 -0.07 -0.39
C PHE A 27 -1.03 -0.94 0.83
N ARG A 28 -0.07 -1.82 1.14
CA ARG A 28 -0.14 -2.80 2.23
C ARG A 28 -1.24 -3.85 2.07
N GLY A 29 -1.55 -4.23 0.84
CA GLY A 29 -2.47 -5.33 0.54
C GLY A 29 -3.92 -4.93 0.39
N SER A 30 -4.74 -5.88 0.00
CA SER A 30 -6.16 -5.64 -0.30
C SER A 30 -6.92 -5.08 0.89
N ASP A 31 -6.53 -5.46 2.11
CA ASP A 31 -7.14 -5.01 3.37
C ASP A 31 -6.28 -3.99 4.12
N SER A 32 -5.25 -3.43 3.48
CA SER A 32 -4.30 -2.46 4.07
C SER A 32 -3.56 -2.94 5.33
N THR A 33 -3.53 -4.24 5.60
CA THR A 33 -2.92 -4.82 6.81
C THR A 33 -1.41 -5.02 6.73
N GLY A 34 -0.87 -5.16 5.51
CA GLY A 34 0.52 -5.56 5.27
C GLY A 34 0.76 -7.07 5.43
N VAL A 35 -0.31 -7.85 5.55
CA VAL A 35 -0.25 -9.30 5.76
C VAL A 35 -0.84 -10.03 4.55
N ALA A 36 -0.17 -11.07 4.11
CA ALA A 36 -0.63 -11.97 3.06
C ALA A 36 -0.69 -13.42 3.56
N GLU A 37 -1.50 -14.21 2.87
CA GLU A 37 -1.40 -15.67 2.92
C GLU A 37 -0.28 -16.13 1.99
N GLY A 38 0.25 -17.34 2.24
CA GLY A 38 1.30 -17.96 1.44
C GLY A 38 2.62 -18.13 2.20
N ASP A 39 3.58 -18.77 1.53
CA ASP A 39 4.89 -19.12 2.09
C ASP A 39 6.04 -18.67 1.16
N PRO A 40 6.27 -17.35 1.04
CA PRO A 40 7.31 -16.83 0.17
C PRO A 40 8.72 -17.28 0.57
N PRO A 41 9.72 -17.23 -0.37
CA PRO A 41 11.08 -17.66 -0.10
C PRO A 41 11.71 -16.95 1.09
N VAL A 42 12.54 -17.70 1.83
CA VAL A 42 13.42 -17.17 2.88
C VAL A 42 14.74 -16.68 2.29
N GLU A 43 15.20 -17.32 1.22
CA GLU A 43 16.47 -17.02 0.59
C GLU A 43 16.28 -16.64 -0.87
N TRP A 44 16.92 -15.53 -1.27
CA TRP A 44 17.00 -15.08 -2.65
C TRP A 44 18.28 -14.27 -2.89
N GLY A 45 18.55 -13.96 -4.15
CA GLY A 45 19.65 -13.11 -4.59
C GLY A 45 19.36 -12.67 -6.02
N ALA A 46 20.28 -11.94 -6.65
CA ALA A 46 20.06 -11.42 -7.99
C ALA A 46 19.73 -12.51 -9.05
N GLU A 47 20.15 -13.76 -8.79
CA GLU A 47 19.93 -14.92 -9.68
C GLU A 47 19.31 -16.14 -8.97
N LYS A 48 19.11 -16.10 -7.64
CA LYS A 48 18.55 -17.18 -6.85
C LYS A 48 17.11 -16.84 -6.48
N ASN A 49 16.17 -17.75 -6.74
CA ASN A 49 14.74 -17.60 -6.42
C ASN A 49 14.13 -16.31 -7.00
N VAL A 50 14.67 -15.81 -8.11
CA VAL A 50 14.08 -14.74 -8.92
C VAL A 50 13.37 -15.39 -10.10
N ALA A 51 12.03 -15.40 -10.05
CA ALA A 51 11.23 -15.96 -11.13
C ALA A 51 11.35 -15.11 -12.41
N TRP A 52 11.38 -13.79 -12.26
CA TRP A 52 11.65 -12.84 -13.34
C TRP A 52 12.05 -11.47 -12.78
N ARG A 53 12.65 -10.68 -13.67
CA ARG A 53 13.03 -9.28 -13.46
C ARG A 53 12.67 -8.47 -14.70
N ALA A 54 12.00 -7.32 -14.53
CA ALA A 54 11.62 -6.43 -15.62
C ALA A 54 12.18 -5.03 -15.40
N GLU A 55 12.72 -4.41 -16.46
CA GLU A 55 13.20 -3.02 -16.42
C GLU A 55 12.04 -2.04 -16.33
N LEU A 56 12.23 -0.96 -15.58
CA LEU A 56 11.27 0.12 -15.39
C LEU A 56 11.79 1.44 -15.97
N PRO A 57 10.95 2.22 -16.65
CA PRO A 57 11.33 3.55 -17.10
C PRO A 57 11.37 4.52 -15.92
N GLY A 58 12.31 5.46 -15.95
CA GLY A 58 12.35 6.57 -15.02
C GLY A 58 12.43 6.15 -13.56
N ARG A 59 11.73 6.90 -12.69
CA ARG A 59 11.79 6.75 -11.24
C ARG A 59 10.41 6.41 -10.65
N GLY A 60 10.39 5.70 -9.54
CA GLY A 60 9.17 5.42 -8.79
C GLY A 60 9.46 4.75 -7.46
N LEU A 61 8.59 5.01 -6.48
CA LEU A 61 8.64 4.43 -5.14
C LEU A 61 7.34 3.67 -4.79
N SER A 62 6.42 3.62 -5.72
CA SER A 62 5.16 2.89 -5.53
C SER A 62 5.42 1.42 -5.20
N ALA A 63 4.71 0.86 -4.25
CA ALA A 63 4.63 -0.59 -4.12
C ALA A 63 4.02 -1.19 -5.40
N PRO A 64 4.41 -2.41 -5.80
CA PRO A 64 3.64 -3.15 -6.79
C PRO A 64 2.26 -3.51 -6.24
N ILE A 65 1.26 -3.58 -7.11
CA ILE A 65 -0.01 -4.27 -6.82
C ILE A 65 -0.16 -5.49 -7.73
N VAL A 66 -0.82 -6.51 -7.21
CA VAL A 66 -1.09 -7.77 -7.93
C VAL A 66 -2.59 -7.96 -8.03
N VAL A 67 -3.09 -8.05 -9.25
CA VAL A 67 -4.53 -8.18 -9.52
C VAL A 67 -4.78 -8.96 -10.80
N ALA A 68 -5.64 -9.95 -10.74
CA ALA A 68 -6.11 -10.74 -11.90
C ALA A 68 -4.95 -11.22 -12.81
N GLY A 69 -3.86 -11.77 -12.23
CA GLY A 69 -2.70 -12.27 -12.96
C GLY A 69 -1.84 -11.16 -13.61
N ARG A 70 -1.89 -9.95 -13.07
CA ARG A 70 -1.13 -8.78 -13.52
C ARG A 70 -0.38 -8.16 -12.34
N VAL A 71 0.80 -7.62 -12.62
CA VAL A 71 1.57 -6.80 -11.67
C VAL A 71 1.60 -5.37 -12.22
N ILE A 72 1.13 -4.42 -11.42
CA ILE A 72 1.02 -3.02 -11.81
C ILE A 72 1.97 -2.19 -10.96
N VAL A 73 2.71 -1.30 -11.59
CA VAL A 73 3.52 -0.26 -10.94
C VAL A 73 3.35 1.07 -11.66
N THR A 74 3.64 2.17 -10.97
CA THR A 74 3.71 3.50 -11.55
C THR A 74 5.17 3.95 -11.67
N ALA A 75 5.50 4.80 -12.62
CA ALA A 75 6.79 5.46 -12.75
C ALA A 75 6.62 6.91 -13.20
N SER A 76 7.65 7.71 -13.04
CA SER A 76 7.75 9.05 -13.60
C SER A 76 9.09 9.25 -14.31
N SER A 77 9.08 9.89 -15.46
CA SER A 77 10.26 10.15 -16.28
C SER A 77 10.29 11.58 -16.83
N GLY A 78 11.31 11.90 -17.59
CA GLY A 78 11.58 13.26 -18.04
C GLY A 78 12.43 14.04 -17.04
N VAL A 79 12.94 15.21 -17.46
CA VAL A 79 13.85 16.03 -16.63
C VAL A 79 13.15 16.49 -15.35
N GLU A 80 11.87 16.81 -15.44
CA GLU A 80 11.02 17.27 -14.32
C GLU A 80 10.10 16.18 -13.78
N GLN A 81 10.28 14.92 -14.21
CA GLN A 81 9.41 13.80 -13.87
C GLN A 81 7.94 14.04 -14.28
N ASP A 82 7.72 14.79 -15.33
CA ASP A 82 6.42 15.22 -15.85
C ASP A 82 5.71 14.18 -16.73
N ARG A 83 6.42 13.11 -17.10
CA ARG A 83 5.84 11.95 -17.79
C ARG A 83 5.46 10.90 -16.76
N LEU A 84 4.16 10.61 -16.67
CA LEU A 84 3.54 9.73 -15.70
C LEU A 84 3.23 8.39 -16.36
N HIS A 85 3.80 7.31 -15.85
CA HIS A 85 3.62 5.98 -16.42
C HIS A 85 2.81 5.06 -15.52
N VAL A 86 1.90 4.31 -16.11
CA VAL A 86 1.30 3.11 -15.52
C VAL A 86 1.76 1.91 -16.33
N LEU A 87 2.39 0.94 -15.68
CA LEU A 87 2.97 -0.24 -16.32
C LEU A 87 2.28 -1.49 -15.79
N CYS A 88 1.95 -2.39 -16.72
CA CYS A 88 1.38 -3.70 -16.42
C CYS A 88 2.28 -4.80 -16.94
N PHE A 89 2.58 -5.74 -16.08
CA PHE A 89 3.35 -6.93 -16.40
C PHE A 89 2.51 -8.18 -16.19
N ASP A 90 2.77 -9.21 -17.00
CA ASP A 90 2.22 -10.54 -16.77
C ASP A 90 2.79 -11.08 -15.46
N GLU A 91 1.93 -11.50 -14.55
CA GLU A 91 2.33 -11.96 -13.21
C GLU A 91 3.22 -13.22 -13.29
N ARG A 92 2.99 -14.10 -14.26
CA ARG A 92 3.71 -15.37 -14.39
C ARG A 92 5.06 -15.19 -15.10
N THR A 93 5.11 -14.37 -16.17
CA THR A 93 6.29 -14.27 -17.06
C THR A 93 7.14 -13.03 -16.86
N GLY A 94 6.58 -11.97 -16.24
CA GLY A 94 7.23 -10.67 -16.14
C GLY A 94 7.26 -9.87 -17.44
N GLU A 95 6.64 -10.38 -18.52
CA GLU A 95 6.53 -9.67 -19.79
C GLU A 95 5.62 -8.44 -19.63
N LYS A 96 6.05 -7.30 -20.17
CA LYS A 96 5.23 -6.08 -20.17
C LYS A 96 4.05 -6.27 -21.10
N ARG A 97 2.83 -6.30 -20.54
CA ARG A 97 1.57 -6.41 -21.28
C ARG A 97 1.19 -5.10 -21.94
N TRP A 98 1.31 -4.00 -21.18
CA TRP A 98 1.04 -2.65 -21.67
C TRP A 98 1.70 -1.60 -20.79
N GLU A 99 1.80 -0.40 -21.33
CA GLU A 99 2.23 0.82 -20.67
C GLU A 99 1.35 1.97 -21.12
N ARG A 100 0.99 2.87 -20.20
CA ARG A 100 0.30 4.12 -20.51
C ARG A 100 1.12 5.27 -19.96
N GLU A 101 1.27 6.30 -20.78
CA GLU A 101 1.97 7.52 -20.43
C GLU A 101 0.98 8.69 -20.46
N PHE A 102 1.07 9.56 -19.44
CA PHE A 102 0.32 10.80 -19.31
C PHE A 102 1.29 11.94 -19.03
N THR A 103 0.87 13.17 -19.31
CA THR A 103 1.62 14.37 -18.90
C THR A 103 1.04 14.89 -17.59
N ALA A 104 1.90 15.20 -16.63
CA ALA A 104 1.50 15.80 -15.36
C ALA A 104 0.81 17.14 -15.58
N THR A 105 -0.31 17.38 -14.90
CA THR A 105 -1.04 18.65 -14.95
C THR A 105 -0.71 19.56 -13.77
N GLY A 106 -0.20 19.01 -12.69
CA GLY A 106 0.19 19.72 -11.48
C GLY A 106 1.72 19.80 -11.29
N ARG A 107 2.15 20.22 -10.11
CA ARG A 107 3.56 20.39 -9.79
C ARG A 107 4.25 19.04 -9.61
N THR A 108 5.44 18.92 -10.19
CA THR A 108 6.26 17.69 -10.15
C THR A 108 7.46 17.77 -9.21
N GLN A 109 7.62 18.92 -8.52
CA GLN A 109 8.71 19.06 -7.55
C GLN A 109 8.55 18.09 -6.38
N CYS A 110 9.63 17.40 -6.03
CA CYS A 110 9.65 16.45 -4.92
C CYS A 110 11.03 16.41 -4.24
N HIS A 111 11.07 15.86 -3.02
CA HIS A 111 12.32 15.63 -2.30
C HIS A 111 13.21 14.63 -3.05
N PRO A 112 14.56 14.75 -3.01
CA PRO A 112 15.46 13.81 -3.69
C PRO A 112 15.27 12.33 -3.34
N LYS A 113 14.80 12.00 -2.13
CA LYS A 113 14.39 10.63 -1.73
C LYS A 113 12.96 10.27 -2.16
N SER A 114 12.22 11.17 -2.79
CA SER A 114 10.88 10.93 -3.30
C SER A 114 10.85 11.01 -4.83
N CYS A 115 9.69 10.84 -5.44
CA CYS A 115 9.45 11.03 -6.87
C CYS A 115 7.98 11.33 -7.11
N VAL A 116 7.65 11.74 -8.34
CA VAL A 116 6.25 12.02 -8.69
C VAL A 116 5.39 10.76 -8.65
N ALA A 117 5.95 9.59 -8.98
CA ALA A 117 5.29 8.29 -8.90
C ALA A 117 5.58 7.57 -7.54
N ALA A 118 5.51 8.31 -6.43
CA ALA A 118 5.66 7.74 -5.09
C ALA A 118 4.40 7.02 -4.58
N PRO A 119 3.16 7.49 -4.82
CA PRO A 119 1.96 6.81 -4.40
C PRO A 119 1.81 5.42 -5.04
N THR A 120 1.42 4.44 -4.24
CA THR A 120 1.08 3.09 -4.72
C THR A 120 -0.27 3.12 -5.41
N PRO A 121 -0.43 2.52 -6.60
CA PRO A 121 -1.74 2.41 -7.24
C PRO A 121 -2.70 1.54 -6.42
N ALA A 122 -4.00 1.66 -6.70
CA ALA A 122 -5.04 0.82 -6.11
C ALA A 122 -5.85 0.13 -7.20
N SER A 123 -6.58 -0.94 -6.83
CA SER A 123 -7.49 -1.64 -7.73
C SER A 123 -8.73 -2.14 -6.98
N ASP A 124 -9.87 -2.11 -7.66
CA ASP A 124 -11.11 -2.76 -7.22
C ASP A 124 -11.29 -4.19 -7.75
N GLY A 125 -10.26 -4.70 -8.46
CA GLY A 125 -10.27 -6.00 -9.11
C GLY A 125 -10.66 -5.95 -10.60
N ALA A 126 -11.26 -4.87 -11.06
CA ALA A 126 -11.65 -4.65 -12.45
C ALA A 126 -10.97 -3.42 -13.07
N ARG A 127 -10.59 -2.45 -12.26
CA ARG A 127 -9.98 -1.18 -12.65
C ARG A 127 -8.69 -0.95 -11.86
N ILE A 128 -7.80 -0.15 -12.42
CA ILE A 128 -6.54 0.29 -11.84
C ILE A 128 -6.63 1.79 -11.65
N PHE A 129 -6.33 2.27 -10.45
CA PHE A 129 -6.32 3.68 -10.07
C PHE A 129 -4.89 4.09 -9.75
N ALA A 130 -4.28 4.86 -10.62
CA ALA A 130 -2.97 5.46 -10.39
C ALA A 130 -3.15 6.88 -9.85
N PHE A 131 -2.36 7.24 -8.84
CA PHE A 131 -2.30 8.58 -8.28
C PHE A 131 -0.84 9.04 -8.22
N TYR A 132 -0.61 10.32 -8.43
CA TYR A 132 0.74 10.89 -8.51
C TYR A 132 0.88 12.10 -7.60
N SER A 133 2.13 12.39 -7.21
CA SER A 133 2.48 13.57 -6.41
C SER A 133 2.07 14.90 -7.06
N SER A 134 1.89 14.92 -8.37
CA SER A 134 1.35 16.05 -9.13
C SER A 134 -0.17 16.23 -8.95
N ASN A 135 -0.82 15.42 -8.11
CA ASN A 135 -2.27 15.36 -7.90
C ASN A 135 -3.05 14.92 -9.15
N ASP A 136 -2.41 14.21 -10.04
CA ASP A 136 -3.05 13.56 -11.18
C ASP A 136 -3.56 12.16 -10.78
N ALA A 137 -4.80 11.87 -11.14
CA ALA A 137 -5.42 10.57 -10.95
C ALA A 137 -5.87 9.99 -12.30
N ALA A 138 -5.50 8.75 -12.57
CA ALA A 138 -5.89 8.00 -13.75
C ALA A 138 -6.61 6.71 -13.38
N CYS A 139 -7.70 6.41 -14.04
CA CYS A 139 -8.37 5.11 -13.98
C CYS A 139 -8.22 4.40 -15.32
N LEU A 140 -7.75 3.17 -15.27
CA LEU A 140 -7.58 2.29 -16.42
C LEU A 140 -8.36 0.99 -16.19
N ASP A 141 -8.81 0.34 -17.26
CA ASP A 141 -9.23 -1.06 -17.15
C ASP A 141 -8.01 -1.99 -17.07
N LEU A 142 -8.22 -3.29 -16.89
CA LEU A 142 -7.14 -4.26 -16.78
C LEU A 142 -6.35 -4.46 -18.09
N GLU A 143 -6.89 -4.06 -19.23
CA GLU A 143 -6.26 -4.04 -20.56
C GLU A 143 -5.49 -2.74 -20.81
N GLY A 144 -5.54 -1.79 -19.87
CA GLY A 144 -4.87 -0.50 -19.93
C GLY A 144 -5.61 0.55 -20.75
N ASN A 145 -6.89 0.35 -21.07
CA ASN A 145 -7.67 1.41 -21.70
C ASN A 145 -8.02 2.46 -20.64
N LEU A 146 -7.88 3.74 -21.04
CA LEU A 146 -8.22 4.85 -20.16
C LEU A 146 -9.74 4.92 -19.98
N VAL A 147 -10.18 4.86 -18.71
CA VAL A 147 -11.58 5.06 -18.32
C VAL A 147 -11.84 6.53 -18.01
N TRP A 148 -11.00 7.13 -17.17
CA TRP A 148 -11.02 8.56 -16.88
C TRP A 148 -9.66 9.06 -16.40
N TYR A 149 -9.44 10.39 -16.53
CA TYR A 149 -8.26 11.09 -16.00
C TYR A 149 -8.69 12.38 -15.33
N ARG A 150 -8.11 12.71 -14.18
CA ARG A 150 -8.40 13.92 -13.40
C ARG A 150 -7.10 14.57 -12.95
N GLY A 151 -6.91 15.82 -13.33
CA GLY A 151 -5.90 16.69 -12.76
C GLY A 151 -6.47 17.44 -11.56
N LEU A 152 -6.41 16.84 -10.34
CA LEU A 152 -6.94 17.50 -9.14
C LEU A 152 -6.18 18.79 -8.80
N GLY A 153 -4.92 18.93 -9.27
CA GLY A 153 -4.18 20.19 -9.18
C GLY A 153 -4.80 21.34 -9.98
N LEU A 154 -5.62 21.06 -11.00
CA LEU A 154 -6.38 22.08 -11.73
C LEU A 154 -7.61 22.54 -10.94
N ASP A 155 -8.24 21.62 -10.22
CA ASP A 155 -9.38 21.92 -9.34
C ASP A 155 -8.92 22.65 -8.06
N PHE A 156 -7.71 22.32 -7.57
CA PHE A 156 -7.14 22.81 -6.30
C PHE A 156 -5.68 23.25 -6.50
N PRO A 157 -5.42 24.38 -7.19
CA PRO A 157 -4.06 24.76 -7.64
C PRO A 157 -3.07 25.07 -6.53
N ASN A 158 -3.54 25.36 -5.31
CA ASN A 158 -2.69 25.59 -4.15
C ASN A 158 -2.38 24.31 -3.37
N ALA A 159 -3.01 23.18 -3.70
CA ALA A 159 -2.83 21.91 -2.99
C ALA A 159 -1.58 21.18 -3.48
N SER A 160 -0.41 21.69 -3.15
CA SER A 160 0.86 21.03 -3.46
C SER A 160 1.93 21.38 -2.43
N ASN A 161 2.92 20.51 -2.24
CA ASN A 161 4.07 20.85 -1.43
C ASN A 161 5.39 20.63 -2.21
N SER A 162 6.43 21.34 -1.82
CA SER A 162 7.75 21.28 -2.46
C SER A 162 8.52 19.98 -2.21
N LEU A 163 8.06 19.15 -1.28
CA LEU A 163 8.66 17.85 -0.95
C LEU A 163 7.99 16.68 -1.68
N GLY A 164 6.92 16.97 -2.42
CA GLY A 164 6.09 15.96 -3.07
C GLY A 164 5.14 15.24 -2.11
N MET A 165 4.24 14.47 -2.67
CA MET A 165 3.21 13.70 -1.97
C MET A 165 3.46 12.21 -2.20
N SER A 166 3.22 11.39 -1.18
CA SER A 166 3.32 9.92 -1.30
C SER A 166 2.08 9.19 -0.78
N SER A 167 1.04 9.95 -0.40
CA SER A 167 -0.23 9.37 0.03
C SER A 167 -0.83 8.52 -1.09
N SER A 168 -0.95 7.22 -0.84
CA SER A 168 -1.52 6.27 -1.79
C SER A 168 -3.05 6.30 -1.71
N PRO A 169 -3.78 6.22 -2.82
CA PRO A 169 -5.24 6.13 -2.78
C PRO A 169 -5.69 4.79 -2.22
N VAL A 170 -6.92 4.75 -1.69
CA VAL A 170 -7.57 3.51 -1.26
C VAL A 170 -8.94 3.38 -1.93
N VAL A 171 -9.29 2.15 -2.33
CA VAL A 171 -10.63 1.85 -2.85
C VAL A 171 -11.49 1.29 -1.75
N ALA A 172 -12.64 1.92 -1.50
CA ALA A 172 -13.66 1.46 -0.57
C ALA A 172 -15.01 1.39 -1.30
N GLY A 173 -15.43 0.18 -1.65
CA GLY A 173 -16.60 -0.06 -2.49
C GLY A 173 -16.47 0.64 -3.85
N GLU A 174 -17.38 1.55 -4.17
CA GLU A 174 -17.38 2.32 -5.40
C GLU A 174 -16.70 3.69 -5.30
N THR A 175 -15.94 3.93 -4.24
CA THR A 175 -15.27 5.21 -3.99
C THR A 175 -13.76 5.05 -3.95
N LEU A 176 -13.06 5.83 -4.75
CA LEU A 176 -11.63 6.04 -4.63
C LEU A 176 -11.40 7.21 -3.67
N VAL A 177 -10.80 6.93 -2.52
CA VAL A 177 -10.47 7.96 -1.52
C VAL A 177 -9.03 8.41 -1.73
N VAL A 178 -8.86 9.72 -1.90
CA VAL A 178 -7.57 10.41 -2.09
C VAL A 178 -7.39 11.44 -1.00
N GLN A 179 -6.20 11.49 -0.40
CA GLN A 179 -5.81 12.49 0.60
C GLN A 179 -4.63 13.30 0.07
N VAL A 180 -4.78 14.63 0.05
CA VAL A 180 -3.76 15.59 -0.36
C VAL A 180 -3.61 16.61 0.76
N GLU A 181 -2.47 16.60 1.44
CA GLU A 181 -2.20 17.53 2.53
C GLU A 181 -0.85 18.22 2.29
N SER A 182 -0.86 19.54 2.32
CA SER A 182 0.28 20.42 2.11
C SER A 182 0.28 21.55 3.15
N ASP A 183 1.25 22.44 3.11
CA ASP A 183 1.26 23.61 3.99
C ASP A 183 0.26 24.70 3.56
N ASP A 184 -0.32 24.53 2.35
CA ASP A 184 -1.37 25.38 1.79
C ASP A 184 -2.74 24.67 1.79
N ASP A 185 -3.42 24.60 0.64
CA ASP A 185 -4.72 23.95 0.56
C ASP A 185 -4.56 22.43 0.72
N SER A 186 -5.34 21.91 1.63
CA SER A 186 -5.31 20.49 2.00
C SER A 186 -6.71 19.93 2.01
N PHE A 187 -6.91 18.76 1.42
CA PHE A 187 -8.20 18.11 1.33
C PHE A 187 -8.10 16.59 1.30
N ALA A 188 -9.21 15.94 1.58
CA ALA A 188 -9.47 14.58 1.15
C ALA A 188 -10.72 14.58 0.27
N THR A 189 -10.76 13.72 -0.73
CA THR A 189 -11.90 13.60 -1.65
C THR A 189 -12.21 12.14 -1.94
N GLY A 190 -13.50 11.83 -2.04
CA GLY A 190 -13.97 10.57 -2.61
C GLY A 190 -14.36 10.79 -4.05
N LEU A 191 -13.70 10.09 -4.96
CA LEU A 191 -14.05 10.07 -6.37
C LEU A 191 -14.92 8.84 -6.66
N ASP A 192 -15.94 9.01 -7.47
CA ASP A 192 -16.67 7.89 -8.04
C ASP A 192 -15.71 7.04 -8.87
N ALA A 193 -15.55 5.78 -8.51
CA ALA A 193 -14.55 4.91 -9.11
C ALA A 193 -14.79 4.64 -10.61
N ALA A 194 -16.04 4.71 -11.07
CA ALA A 194 -16.37 4.49 -12.48
C ALA A 194 -16.19 5.73 -13.36
N THR A 195 -16.37 6.94 -12.81
CA THR A 195 -16.44 8.17 -13.60
C THR A 195 -15.37 9.21 -13.24
N GLY A 196 -14.69 9.06 -12.07
CA GLY A 196 -13.74 10.04 -11.54
C GLY A 196 -14.41 11.33 -11.02
N VAL A 197 -15.74 11.42 -11.01
CA VAL A 197 -16.46 12.59 -10.48
C VAL A 197 -16.35 12.62 -8.96
N SER A 198 -16.08 13.81 -8.40
CA SER A 198 -16.00 13.97 -6.95
C SER A 198 -17.39 13.77 -6.32
N ARG A 199 -17.52 12.81 -5.42
CA ARG A 199 -18.72 12.56 -4.60
C ARG A 199 -18.78 13.51 -3.41
N TRP A 200 -17.61 13.79 -2.84
CA TRP A 200 -17.43 14.68 -1.69
C TRP A 200 -16.00 15.21 -1.63
N LYS A 201 -15.83 16.31 -0.92
CA LYS A 201 -14.55 16.90 -0.52
C LYS A 201 -14.65 17.37 0.93
N ILE A 202 -13.62 17.13 1.71
CA ILE A 202 -13.47 17.65 3.07
C ILE A 202 -12.13 18.38 3.19
N ASP A 203 -12.12 19.50 3.90
CA ASP A 203 -10.90 20.23 4.18
C ASP A 203 -10.06 19.49 5.23
N ARG A 204 -8.75 19.57 5.08
CA ARG A 204 -7.79 18.89 5.95
C ARG A 204 -6.84 19.90 6.58
N PRO A 205 -6.10 19.52 7.65
CA PRO A 205 -5.08 20.40 8.24
C PRO A 205 -4.04 20.84 7.22
N LYS A 206 -3.74 22.15 7.20
CA LYS A 206 -2.71 22.75 6.33
C LYS A 206 -1.32 22.44 6.89
N ARG A 207 -0.87 21.23 6.66
CA ARG A 207 0.46 20.73 6.99
C ARG A 207 0.81 19.55 6.11
N ALA A 208 2.03 19.55 5.57
CA ALA A 208 2.52 18.47 4.73
C ALA A 208 2.38 17.09 5.43
N ASN A 209 1.80 16.13 4.71
CA ASN A 209 1.49 14.81 5.21
C ASN A 209 1.63 13.77 4.08
N TRP A 210 2.33 12.70 4.35
CA TRP A 210 2.64 11.62 3.40
C TRP A 210 1.93 10.32 3.74
N THR A 211 1.12 10.29 4.81
CA THR A 211 0.39 9.10 5.22
C THR A 211 -0.69 8.76 4.20
N SER A 212 -0.92 7.46 4.01
CA SER A 212 -1.98 6.95 3.15
C SER A 212 -3.25 6.71 3.97
N PRO A 213 -4.44 6.93 3.40
CA PRO A 213 -5.68 6.43 3.96
C PRO A 213 -5.59 4.93 4.25
N LEU A 214 -6.24 4.48 5.32
CA LEU A 214 -6.27 3.07 5.72
C LEU A 214 -7.69 2.53 5.61
N LEU A 215 -7.88 1.46 4.86
CA LEU A 215 -9.16 0.76 4.79
C LEU A 215 -9.42 0.04 6.13
N LEU A 216 -10.44 0.46 6.87
CA LEU A 216 -10.88 -0.22 8.09
C LEU A 216 -11.97 -1.27 7.78
N SER A 217 -12.84 -0.94 6.83
CA SER A 217 -13.88 -1.80 6.27
C SER A 217 -14.41 -1.21 4.96
N ALA A 218 -15.32 -1.90 4.29
CA ALA A 218 -15.98 -1.37 3.08
C ALA A 218 -16.72 -0.03 3.34
N ASP A 219 -17.14 0.23 4.58
CA ASP A 219 -17.91 1.40 5.01
C ASP A 219 -17.10 2.39 5.88
N SER A 220 -15.79 2.18 6.04
CA SER A 220 -14.95 3.01 6.92
C SER A 220 -13.52 3.13 6.42
N VAL A 221 -13.05 4.35 6.23
CA VAL A 221 -11.66 4.68 5.86
C VAL A 221 -11.08 5.62 6.91
N LEU A 222 -9.91 5.30 7.43
CA LEU A 222 -9.16 6.17 8.34
C LEU A 222 -8.30 7.16 7.57
N LEU A 223 -8.43 8.42 7.87
CA LEU A 223 -7.58 9.51 7.43
C LEU A 223 -6.70 9.98 8.59
N GLN A 224 -5.39 9.97 8.40
CA GLN A 224 -4.41 10.44 9.39
C GLN A 224 -3.86 11.80 8.97
N SER A 225 -3.57 12.66 9.93
CA SER A 225 -2.93 13.96 9.73
C SER A 225 -2.13 14.38 10.97
N SER A 226 -1.44 15.51 10.89
CA SER A 226 -0.76 16.11 12.06
C SER A 226 -1.71 16.40 13.23
N ALA A 227 -3.00 16.58 12.98
CA ALA A 227 -4.00 16.82 14.02
C ALA A 227 -4.49 15.54 14.71
N GLY A 228 -4.24 14.36 14.14
CA GLY A 228 -4.70 13.08 14.64
C GLY A 228 -5.32 12.22 13.53
N VAL A 229 -6.34 11.45 13.86
CA VAL A 229 -7.01 10.54 12.93
C VAL A 229 -8.52 10.74 12.92
N ALA A 230 -9.14 10.49 11.77
CA ALA A 230 -10.59 10.46 11.62
C ALA A 230 -11.01 9.28 10.74
N ALA A 231 -11.93 8.47 11.19
CA ALA A 231 -12.61 7.50 10.34
C ALA A 231 -13.80 8.18 9.67
N ILE A 232 -13.96 7.93 8.38
CA ILE A 232 -15.01 8.53 7.55
C ILE A 232 -15.82 7.45 6.82
N ASP A 233 -17.08 7.73 6.54
CA ASP A 233 -17.85 6.97 5.55
C ASP A 233 -17.32 7.32 4.14
N PRO A 234 -16.76 6.36 3.39
CA PRO A 234 -16.16 6.63 2.08
C PRO A 234 -17.18 7.10 1.01
N ARG A 235 -18.49 6.86 1.20
CA ARG A 235 -19.53 7.28 0.26
C ARG A 235 -19.88 8.75 0.40
N THR A 236 -19.76 9.30 1.62
CA THR A 236 -20.26 10.64 1.94
C THR A 236 -19.19 11.61 2.46
N GLY A 237 -18.02 11.10 2.88
CA GLY A 237 -16.97 11.88 3.54
C GLY A 237 -17.31 12.28 5.00
N ARG A 238 -18.47 11.88 5.53
CA ARG A 238 -18.86 12.20 6.92
C ARG A 238 -17.97 11.45 7.91
N ALA A 239 -17.50 12.17 8.92
CA ALA A 239 -16.78 11.56 10.02
C ALA A 239 -17.68 10.61 10.80
N GLN A 240 -17.17 9.43 11.06
CA GLN A 240 -17.78 8.42 11.94
C GLN A 240 -17.28 8.61 13.37
N TRP A 241 -15.99 8.86 13.51
CA TRP A 241 -15.34 9.22 14.76
C TRP A 241 -14.00 9.93 14.48
N SER A 242 -13.46 10.62 15.47
CA SER A 242 -12.15 11.27 15.37
C SER A 242 -11.41 11.23 16.71
N TYR A 243 -10.07 11.30 16.61
CA TYR A 243 -9.18 11.38 17.75
C TYR A 243 -8.12 12.46 17.48
N GLY A 244 -8.17 13.55 18.22
CA GLY A 244 -7.47 14.82 17.95
C GLY A 244 -6.22 15.05 18.80
N ASP A 245 -5.43 14.01 19.12
CA ASP A 245 -4.21 14.14 19.93
C ASP A 245 -2.92 14.02 19.09
N GLY A 246 -2.95 14.57 17.90
CA GLY A 246 -1.83 14.57 16.97
C GLY A 246 -1.44 13.17 16.44
N ALA A 247 -0.82 13.12 15.27
CA ALA A 247 -0.19 11.92 14.74
C ALA A 247 1.01 12.28 13.85
N SER A 248 1.85 11.29 13.59
CA SER A 248 2.94 11.41 12.61
C SER A 248 2.38 11.67 11.23
N THR A 249 3.14 12.38 10.40
CA THR A 249 2.77 12.68 9.01
C THR A 249 3.53 11.82 7.99
N VAL A 250 4.26 10.80 8.43
CA VAL A 250 5.05 9.92 7.54
C VAL A 250 4.60 8.46 7.62
N PRO A 251 4.77 7.73 8.75
CA PRO A 251 4.23 6.37 8.85
C PRO A 251 2.71 6.40 8.98
N SER A 252 2.03 5.58 8.18
CA SER A 252 0.57 5.41 8.26
C SER A 252 0.17 4.53 9.43
N SER A 253 -1.04 4.69 9.93
CA SER A 253 -1.63 3.81 10.95
C SER A 253 -1.74 2.35 10.47
N ALA A 254 -1.90 1.43 11.41
CA ALA A 254 -2.27 0.04 11.18
C ALA A 254 -3.55 -0.29 11.93
N ALA A 255 -4.27 -1.32 11.49
CA ALA A 255 -5.45 -1.82 12.19
C ALA A 255 -5.46 -3.35 12.20
N ALA A 256 -5.90 -3.92 13.31
CA ALA A 256 -6.14 -5.35 13.47
C ALA A 256 -7.10 -5.57 14.63
N ASP A 257 -7.95 -6.58 14.51
CA ASP A 257 -8.85 -7.05 15.59
C ASP A 257 -9.70 -5.93 16.22
N GLY A 258 -10.16 -4.97 15.39
CA GLY A 258 -10.97 -3.85 15.85
C GLY A 258 -10.19 -2.76 16.59
N VAL A 259 -8.86 -2.80 16.59
CA VAL A 259 -7.99 -1.78 17.20
C VAL A 259 -7.19 -1.06 16.11
N VAL A 260 -7.08 0.25 16.22
CA VAL A 260 -6.26 1.11 15.36
C VAL A 260 -5.00 1.54 16.12
N TYR A 261 -3.83 1.27 15.53
CA TYR A 261 -2.52 1.61 16.07
C TYR A 261 -1.98 2.83 15.35
N VAL A 262 -2.10 3.98 15.99
CA VAL A 262 -1.75 5.28 15.42
C VAL A 262 -0.31 5.64 15.79
N PRO A 263 0.56 5.98 14.81
CA PRO A 263 1.85 6.59 15.08
C PRO A 263 1.67 7.99 15.71
N SER A 264 1.49 8.03 17.01
CA SER A 264 1.26 9.24 17.82
C SER A 264 1.94 9.07 19.16
N HIS A 265 2.89 9.97 19.49
CA HIS A 265 3.69 9.89 20.73
C HIS A 265 4.34 8.51 20.98
N GLY A 266 4.85 7.90 19.92
CA GLY A 266 5.20 6.50 19.83
C GLY A 266 4.11 5.76 19.04
N ILE A 267 3.39 4.84 19.68
CA ILE A 267 2.13 4.29 19.16
C ILE A 267 1.04 4.48 20.22
N THR A 268 -0.11 4.95 19.78
CA THR A 268 -1.36 5.01 20.54
C THR A 268 -2.33 3.99 19.97
N ALA A 269 -2.84 3.09 20.79
CA ALA A 269 -3.87 2.11 20.41
C ALA A 269 -5.27 2.65 20.76
N LEU A 270 -6.13 2.64 19.74
CA LEU A 270 -7.48 3.15 19.82
C LEU A 270 -8.47 2.04 19.49
N ARG A 271 -9.51 1.90 20.30
CA ARG A 271 -10.67 1.06 19.99
C ARG A 271 -11.84 1.97 19.55
N PRO A 272 -12.25 1.93 18.28
CA PRO A 272 -13.44 2.64 17.85
C PRO A 272 -14.68 2.22 18.66
N GLY A 273 -15.47 3.20 19.08
CA GLY A 273 -16.78 3.00 19.71
C GLY A 273 -17.92 2.96 18.68
N ALA A 274 -19.13 3.27 19.15
CA ALA A 274 -20.26 3.51 18.27
C ALA A 274 -20.02 4.76 17.39
N THR A 275 -20.77 4.86 16.29
CA THR A 275 -20.68 6.02 15.39
C THR A 275 -20.92 7.34 16.17
N GLU A 276 -20.07 8.35 15.87
CA GLU A 276 -20.07 9.68 16.47
C GLU A 276 -19.50 9.73 17.92
N GLU A 277 -19.13 8.61 18.51
CA GLU A 277 -18.42 8.58 19.79
C GLU A 277 -16.89 8.60 19.55
N PRO A 278 -16.10 9.33 20.36
CA PRO A 278 -14.65 9.26 20.30
C PRO A 278 -14.16 7.84 20.62
N PRO A 279 -13.09 7.36 19.97
CA PRO A 279 -12.56 6.03 20.27
C PRO A 279 -11.95 6.00 21.67
N GLU A 280 -12.02 4.83 22.30
CA GLU A 280 -11.34 4.55 23.56
C GLU A 280 -9.83 4.45 23.33
N GLN A 281 -9.03 5.24 24.06
CA GLN A 281 -7.58 5.02 24.10
C GLN A 281 -7.29 3.86 25.05
N LEU A 282 -6.85 2.72 24.48
CA LEU A 282 -6.50 1.54 25.27
C LEU A 282 -5.16 1.73 25.98
N TRP A 283 -4.16 2.18 25.25
CA TRP A 283 -2.81 2.42 25.76
C TRP A 283 -2.02 3.37 24.85
N ARG A 284 -0.87 3.83 25.33
CA ARG A 284 0.13 4.60 24.60
C ARG A 284 1.53 4.20 25.07
N GLU A 285 2.44 3.90 24.10
CA GLU A 285 3.80 3.49 24.39
C GLU A 285 4.81 4.22 23.50
N SER A 286 5.60 5.08 24.11
CA SER A 286 6.56 5.94 23.41
C SER A 286 7.74 5.18 22.78
N LYS A 287 8.10 4.01 23.35
CA LYS A 287 9.20 3.18 22.85
C LYS A 287 8.88 2.48 21.52
N LEU A 288 7.62 2.53 21.06
CA LEU A 288 7.15 1.95 19.81
C LEU A 288 7.18 2.93 18.64
N GLY A 289 7.77 4.11 18.77
CA GLY A 289 7.76 5.15 17.74
C GLY A 289 8.36 4.66 16.42
N PRO A 290 7.56 4.50 15.36
CA PRO A 290 8.08 4.21 14.03
C PRO A 290 8.76 5.44 13.43
N SER A 291 9.63 5.22 12.44
CA SER A 291 10.27 6.30 11.67
C SER A 291 9.46 6.61 10.40
N THR A 292 9.89 6.04 9.28
CA THR A 292 9.22 6.16 7.97
C THR A 292 8.30 4.96 7.69
N ALA A 293 8.70 3.79 8.16
CA ALA A 293 7.97 2.54 7.98
C ALA A 293 6.72 2.50 8.86
N SER A 294 5.58 2.14 8.29
CA SER A 294 4.32 1.97 9.04
C SER A 294 4.39 0.74 9.95
N PRO A 295 3.72 0.74 11.11
CA PRO A 295 3.66 -0.42 12.00
C PRO A 295 2.88 -1.57 11.34
N LEU A 296 3.13 -2.79 11.82
CA LEU A 296 2.52 -4.02 11.33
C LEU A 296 1.96 -4.82 12.50
N VAL A 297 0.75 -5.35 12.36
CA VAL A 297 0.21 -6.34 13.30
C VAL A 297 0.13 -7.69 12.59
N HIS A 298 0.71 -8.70 13.19
CA HIS A 298 0.70 -10.06 12.65
C HIS A 298 0.79 -11.10 13.76
N GLN A 299 -0.06 -12.14 13.70
CA GLN A 299 -0.11 -13.23 14.66
C GLN A 299 -0.12 -12.77 16.14
N GLY A 300 -1.02 -11.83 16.47
CA GLY A 300 -1.18 -11.32 17.81
C GLY A 300 0.03 -10.54 18.35
N ARG A 301 0.83 -9.94 17.48
CA ARG A 301 1.98 -9.10 17.83
C ARG A 301 2.00 -7.81 17.02
N LEU A 302 2.43 -6.74 17.64
CA LEU A 302 2.64 -5.44 17.01
C LEU A 302 4.13 -5.24 16.75
N TYR A 303 4.49 -4.87 15.52
CA TYR A 303 5.85 -4.59 15.11
C TYR A 303 5.99 -3.13 14.69
N SER A 304 7.01 -2.46 15.21
CA SER A 304 7.40 -1.12 14.83
C SER A 304 8.87 -1.11 14.43
N LEU A 305 9.21 -0.35 13.37
CA LEU A 305 10.59 -0.18 12.89
C LEU A 305 11.01 1.27 13.06
N ASN A 306 12.01 1.49 13.89
CA ASN A 306 12.48 2.85 14.18
C ASN A 306 13.62 3.31 13.25
N SER A 307 14.03 4.57 13.38
CA SER A 307 15.09 5.18 12.54
C SER A 307 16.48 4.55 12.72
N ALA A 308 16.71 3.85 13.83
CA ALA A 308 17.97 3.14 14.09
C ALA A 308 18.02 1.74 13.46
N GLY A 309 16.99 1.34 12.69
CA GLY A 309 16.89 -0.01 12.11
C GLY A 309 16.54 -1.09 13.14
N VAL A 310 15.88 -0.71 14.24
CA VAL A 310 15.46 -1.68 15.27
C VAL A 310 14.00 -2.03 15.07
N VAL A 311 13.72 -3.29 14.82
CA VAL A 311 12.38 -3.87 14.94
C VAL A 311 12.06 -4.02 16.42
N VAL A 312 10.97 -3.41 16.85
CA VAL A 312 10.42 -3.54 18.21
C VAL A 312 9.15 -4.34 18.12
N CYS A 313 9.09 -5.46 18.84
CA CYS A 313 7.89 -6.26 18.99
C CYS A 313 7.21 -5.94 20.31
N ALA A 314 5.90 -5.84 20.29
CA ALA A 314 5.10 -5.57 21.48
C ALA A 314 3.81 -6.40 21.49
N ASP A 315 3.24 -6.55 22.67
CA ASP A 315 1.88 -7.04 22.85
C ASP A 315 0.87 -6.00 22.35
N PRO A 316 -0.01 -6.32 21.42
CA PRO A 316 -0.95 -5.35 20.85
C PRO A 316 -2.05 -4.91 21.82
N GLY A 317 -2.33 -5.70 22.87
CA GLY A 317 -3.35 -5.39 23.87
C GLY A 317 -2.88 -4.41 24.95
N SER A 318 -1.57 -4.39 25.25
CA SER A 318 -1.00 -3.57 26.32
C SER A 318 0.06 -2.56 25.84
N GLY A 319 0.65 -2.75 24.67
CA GLY A 319 1.79 -1.99 24.18
C GLY A 319 3.12 -2.39 24.84
N GLU A 320 3.13 -3.40 25.73
CA GLU A 320 4.34 -3.86 26.40
C GLU A 320 5.34 -4.44 25.38
N VAL A 321 6.56 -3.91 25.39
CA VAL A 321 7.63 -4.36 24.51
C VAL A 321 8.13 -5.74 24.94
N THR A 322 8.00 -6.73 24.06
CA THR A 322 8.44 -8.11 24.32
C THR A 322 9.90 -8.35 23.93
N TRP A 323 10.32 -7.84 22.76
CA TRP A 323 11.70 -7.95 22.30
C TRP A 323 12.10 -6.86 21.30
N ARG A 324 13.38 -6.77 21.01
CA ARG A 324 13.98 -5.90 19.99
C ARG A 324 15.00 -6.66 19.18
N LEU A 325 15.01 -6.38 17.85
CA LEU A 325 15.98 -6.95 16.92
C LEU A 325 16.56 -5.82 16.07
N ARG A 326 17.88 -5.68 16.04
CA ARG A 326 18.58 -4.73 15.19
C ARG A 326 18.83 -5.31 13.81
N LEU A 327 18.43 -4.59 12.79
CA LEU A 327 18.73 -4.84 11.39
C LEU A 327 19.71 -3.78 10.86
N GLU A 328 20.38 -4.10 9.77
CA GLU A 328 21.35 -3.23 9.09
C GLU A 328 20.66 -2.23 8.16
N GLY A 329 21.11 -0.99 8.17
CA GLY A 329 20.75 0.07 7.22
C GLY A 329 19.53 0.90 7.58
N PRO A 330 19.30 2.00 6.85
CA PRO A 330 18.08 2.76 6.94
C PRO A 330 16.94 2.06 6.18
N PHE A 331 15.70 2.32 6.63
CA PHE A 331 14.48 1.74 6.05
C PHE A 331 13.48 2.83 5.69
N SER A 332 13.02 2.83 4.44
CA SER A 332 11.86 3.60 3.98
C SER A 332 10.64 2.71 3.76
N ALA A 333 10.86 1.48 3.29
CA ALA A 333 9.81 0.49 3.07
C ALA A 333 9.19 0.02 4.40
N SER A 334 7.87 -0.16 4.41
CA SER A 334 7.17 -0.77 5.54
C SER A 334 7.37 -2.29 5.56
N PRO A 335 7.40 -2.93 6.74
CA PRO A 335 7.42 -4.38 6.84
C PRO A 335 6.11 -4.98 6.29
N VAL A 336 6.22 -6.18 5.73
CA VAL A 336 5.08 -7.02 5.35
C VAL A 336 5.26 -8.41 5.94
N ALA A 337 4.18 -9.17 6.06
CA ALA A 337 4.21 -10.51 6.66
C ALA A 337 3.49 -11.55 5.81
N ALA A 338 4.03 -12.76 5.79
CA ALA A 338 3.41 -13.97 5.25
C ALA A 338 4.07 -15.22 5.84
N GLY A 339 3.37 -16.34 5.89
CA GLY A 339 3.92 -17.62 6.35
C GLY A 339 4.51 -17.57 7.77
N GLY A 340 4.00 -16.70 8.64
CA GLY A 340 4.52 -16.51 9.99
C GLY A 340 5.84 -15.74 10.09
N ARG A 341 6.28 -15.10 9.01
CA ARG A 341 7.54 -14.36 8.90
C ARG A 341 7.31 -12.91 8.55
N LEU A 342 8.29 -12.06 8.92
CA LEU A 342 8.35 -10.67 8.50
C LEU A 342 9.38 -10.51 7.38
N TYR A 343 9.02 -9.72 6.37
CA TYR A 343 9.88 -9.35 5.26
C TYR A 343 10.13 -7.85 5.30
N LEU A 344 11.40 -7.45 5.41
CA LEU A 344 11.82 -6.06 5.57
C LEU A 344 12.92 -5.76 4.56
N PHE A 345 12.79 -4.68 3.80
CA PHE A 345 13.79 -4.27 2.82
C PHE A 345 14.38 -2.92 3.22
N ASN A 346 15.71 -2.85 3.30
CA ASN A 346 16.41 -1.59 3.58
C ASN A 346 16.69 -0.80 2.29
N GLU A 347 17.13 0.45 2.45
CA GLU A 347 17.41 1.34 1.32
C GLU A 347 18.60 0.90 0.45
N GLN A 348 19.51 0.04 0.95
CA GLN A 348 20.61 -0.54 0.18
C GLN A 348 20.23 -1.78 -0.63
N GLY A 349 18.96 -2.19 -0.59
CA GLY A 349 18.47 -3.36 -1.33
C GLY A 349 18.71 -4.68 -0.62
N VAL A 350 18.94 -4.64 0.69
CA VAL A 350 19.02 -5.86 1.51
C VAL A 350 17.63 -6.19 2.04
N GLY A 351 17.16 -7.39 1.73
CA GLY A 351 15.93 -7.97 2.26
C GLY A 351 16.24 -8.90 3.45
N PHE A 352 15.60 -8.63 4.57
CA PHE A 352 15.66 -9.47 5.76
C PHE A 352 14.38 -10.29 5.89
N VAL A 353 14.53 -11.57 6.22
CA VAL A 353 13.44 -12.43 6.66
C VAL A 353 13.62 -12.68 8.14
N VAL A 354 12.64 -12.27 8.92
CA VAL A 354 12.66 -12.41 10.38
C VAL A 354 11.58 -13.39 10.80
N GLU A 355 11.98 -14.39 11.56
CA GLU A 355 11.09 -15.30 12.25
C GLU A 355 10.82 -14.75 13.67
N PRO A 356 9.59 -14.32 13.96
CA PRO A 356 9.26 -13.81 15.29
C PRO A 356 9.10 -14.95 16.28
N GLY A 357 9.87 -14.95 17.35
CA GLY A 357 9.68 -15.82 18.51
C GLY A 357 8.85 -15.16 19.61
N GLU A 358 8.61 -15.88 20.72
CA GLU A 358 7.89 -15.32 21.88
C GLU A 358 8.70 -14.27 22.62
N LYS A 359 10.01 -14.49 22.79
CA LYS A 359 10.93 -13.67 23.59
C LYS A 359 12.01 -13.00 22.76
N ASP A 360 12.16 -13.34 21.49
CA ASP A 360 13.15 -12.82 20.57
C ASP A 360 12.65 -12.87 19.13
N GLY A 361 13.32 -12.14 18.24
CA GLY A 361 13.19 -12.27 16.80
C GLY A 361 14.50 -12.77 16.22
N ARG A 362 14.45 -13.63 15.21
CA ARG A 362 15.63 -14.23 14.57
C ARG A 362 15.69 -13.89 13.09
N ILE A 363 16.81 -13.36 12.63
CA ILE A 363 17.07 -13.21 11.20
C ILE A 363 17.33 -14.61 10.64
N ILE A 364 16.45 -15.11 9.77
CA ILE A 364 16.60 -16.41 9.10
C ILE A 364 16.98 -16.28 7.62
N GLY A 365 16.91 -15.06 7.07
CA GLY A 365 17.35 -14.73 5.72
C GLY A 365 17.92 -13.32 5.66
N ARG A 366 19.06 -13.14 4.97
CA ARG A 366 19.65 -11.86 4.58
C ARG A 366 20.02 -11.95 3.11
N ASN A 367 19.34 -11.18 2.29
CA ASN A 367 19.30 -11.35 0.85
C ASN A 367 19.57 -10.01 0.16
N GLU A 368 20.31 -10.00 -0.94
CA GLU A 368 20.69 -8.77 -1.62
C GLU A 368 20.19 -8.77 -3.07
N LEU A 369 19.58 -7.66 -3.51
CA LEU A 369 19.20 -7.43 -4.90
C LEU A 369 20.16 -6.44 -5.61
N GLY A 370 21.02 -5.75 -4.86
CA GLY A 370 22.07 -4.86 -5.40
C GLY A 370 21.56 -3.54 -5.96
N GLU A 371 20.32 -3.14 -5.60
CA GLU A 371 19.68 -1.89 -6.05
C GLU A 371 18.94 -1.23 -4.88
N THR A 372 18.84 0.09 -4.91
CA THR A 372 18.08 0.85 -3.90
C THR A 372 16.61 0.44 -3.91
N ILE A 373 16.08 0.18 -2.71
CA ILE A 373 14.67 -0.16 -2.50
C ILE A 373 14.09 0.81 -1.47
N LEU A 374 13.12 1.61 -1.90
CA LEU A 374 12.39 2.56 -1.04
C LEU A 374 10.92 2.20 -0.93
N GLY A 375 10.37 1.50 -1.93
CA GLY A 375 8.98 1.06 -1.97
C GLY A 375 8.72 -0.15 -1.07
N THR A 376 7.55 -0.19 -0.45
CA THR A 376 7.08 -1.35 0.31
C THR A 376 6.85 -2.54 -0.64
N PRO A 377 7.31 -3.76 -0.33
CA PRO A 377 7.04 -4.92 -1.17
C PRO A 377 5.57 -5.31 -1.14
N ALA A 378 5.14 -6.06 -2.15
CA ALA A 378 3.86 -6.76 -2.17
C ALA A 378 4.09 -8.27 -2.03
N ILE A 379 3.13 -8.97 -1.43
CA ILE A 379 3.12 -10.43 -1.36
C ILE A 379 1.80 -10.93 -1.92
N ALA A 380 1.87 -11.83 -2.91
CA ALA A 380 0.68 -12.51 -3.42
C ALA A 380 1.00 -14.00 -3.62
N GLY A 381 0.28 -14.85 -2.91
CA GLY A 381 0.62 -16.27 -2.80
C GLY A 381 2.04 -16.47 -2.25
N ASP A 382 2.78 -17.37 -2.87
CA ASP A 382 4.14 -17.71 -2.47
C ASP A 382 5.22 -16.82 -3.13
N ALA A 383 4.85 -15.61 -3.58
CA ALA A 383 5.76 -14.71 -4.26
C ALA A 383 5.82 -13.33 -3.59
N ILE A 384 7.03 -12.75 -3.57
CA ILE A 384 7.28 -11.37 -3.18
C ILE A 384 7.54 -10.56 -4.45
N TYR A 385 6.88 -9.42 -4.55
CA TYR A 385 7.09 -8.46 -5.62
C TYR A 385 7.78 -7.23 -5.05
N VAL A 386 8.97 -6.94 -5.55
CA VAL A 386 9.81 -5.84 -5.06
C VAL A 386 10.06 -4.87 -6.21
N ARG A 387 9.90 -3.59 -5.93
CA ARG A 387 10.36 -2.55 -6.82
C ARG A 387 11.64 -1.93 -6.28
N SER A 388 12.68 -1.95 -7.09
CA SER A 388 13.91 -1.19 -6.90
C SER A 388 13.93 0.05 -7.81
N ASP A 389 15.01 0.83 -7.79
CA ASP A 389 15.13 2.03 -8.63
C ASP A 389 15.00 1.74 -10.14
N ARG A 390 15.45 0.57 -10.61
CA ARG A 390 15.49 0.24 -12.04
C ARG A 390 14.63 -0.93 -12.44
N HIS A 391 14.27 -1.80 -11.51
CA HIS A 391 13.60 -3.06 -11.84
C HIS A 391 12.39 -3.34 -10.95
N LEU A 392 11.48 -4.10 -11.54
CA LEU A 392 10.45 -4.86 -10.84
C LEU A 392 10.89 -6.32 -10.76
N TRP A 393 10.86 -6.89 -9.58
CA TRP A 393 11.30 -8.26 -9.30
C TRP A 393 10.13 -9.10 -8.83
N LYS A 394 10.03 -10.35 -9.32
CA LYS A 394 9.25 -11.42 -8.70
C LYS A 394 10.20 -12.42 -8.07
N ILE A 395 10.13 -12.56 -6.78
CA ILE A 395 10.89 -13.50 -5.97
C ILE A 395 9.95 -14.64 -5.59
N ALA A 396 10.25 -15.85 -6.04
CA ALA A 396 9.45 -17.04 -5.78
C ALA A 396 10.35 -18.28 -5.80
N ASN A 397 9.96 -19.33 -5.09
CA ASN A 397 10.59 -20.63 -5.25
C ASN A 397 10.31 -21.17 -6.66
N PRO A 398 11.24 -21.99 -7.24
CA PRO A 398 11.07 -22.63 -8.55
C PRO A 398 9.82 -23.51 -8.65
#